data_cde08496c242d2506919ae026dd1095b
#
_entry.id   cde08496c242d2506919ae026dd1095b
#
_cell.length_a   1.000
_cell.length_b   1.000
_cell.length_c   1.000
_cell.angle_alpha   90.00
_cell.angle_beta   90.00
_cell.angle_gamma   90.00
#
_symmetry.space_group_name_H-M   'P 1'
#
loop_
_entity.id
_entity.type
_entity.pdbx_description
1 polymer ?
#
loop_
_entity_poly.entity_id
_entity_poly.type
_entity_poly.pdbx_seq_one_letter_code
_entity_poly.pdbx_strand_id
1 'polypeptide(L)'
;AQVLDSKKRQVATYRAQVHPDYFAEVLYKMGEFFNFAYIIVENNSHGILTCTRLGKDMAYPHFYTELQVDKLTERETMKLGFTTTSKTKPLIIDELRASVREGNIELNDKVTIREMLTYIVTQSGGMEAESGCFDDCVMSLALANHIHEGAWEPIEAVDDYYIEMV
;
A
#
# COMPACT_ATOMS: atom_id res chain seq x y z
N ALA A 1 3.48 -1.90 -7.89
CA ALA A 1 2.88 -0.75 -7.19
C ALA A 1 1.71 -0.18 -7.97
N GLN A 2 0.78 0.44 -7.28
CA GLN A 2 -0.40 1.11 -7.80
C GLN A 2 -0.47 2.52 -7.21
N VAL A 3 -0.86 3.51 -8.01
CA VAL A 3 -1.07 4.89 -7.54
C VAL A 3 -2.50 5.29 -7.82
N LEU A 4 -3.19 5.72 -6.78
CA LEU A 4 -4.53 6.30 -6.84
C LEU A 4 -4.46 7.80 -6.53
N ASP A 5 -5.17 8.62 -7.30
CA ASP A 5 -5.34 10.04 -6.99
C ASP A 5 -6.47 10.28 -5.97
N SER A 6 -6.71 11.55 -5.61
CA SER A 6 -7.75 11.96 -4.65
C SER A 6 -9.18 11.50 -5.01
N LYS A 7 -9.43 11.11 -6.25
CA LYS A 7 -10.71 10.62 -6.75
C LYS A 7 -10.75 9.12 -6.96
N LYS A 8 -9.79 8.39 -6.38
CA LYS A 8 -9.58 6.94 -6.60
C LYS A 8 -9.39 6.56 -8.07
N ARG A 9 -8.80 7.43 -8.90
CA ARG A 9 -8.42 7.08 -10.26
C ARG A 9 -7.02 6.47 -10.25
N GLN A 10 -6.86 5.33 -10.90
CA GLN A 10 -5.56 4.70 -11.11
C GLN A 10 -4.73 5.53 -12.10
N VAL A 11 -3.75 6.28 -11.60
CA VAL A 11 -2.95 7.24 -12.38
C VAL A 11 -1.57 6.71 -12.74
N ALA A 12 -1.07 5.70 -12.04
CA ALA A 12 0.18 5.02 -12.39
C ALA A 12 0.21 3.58 -11.86
N THR A 13 0.99 2.74 -12.57
CA THR A 13 1.32 1.38 -12.15
C THR A 13 2.81 1.13 -12.36
N TYR A 14 3.42 0.33 -11.49
CA TYR A 14 4.78 -0.16 -11.67
C TYR A 14 4.81 -1.65 -11.38
N ARG A 15 5.29 -2.45 -12.35
CA ARG A 15 5.43 -3.90 -12.22
C ARG A 15 6.77 -4.34 -12.81
N ALA A 16 7.63 -4.92 -11.97
CA ALA A 16 8.91 -5.45 -12.38
C ALA A 16 9.40 -6.50 -11.37
N GLN A 17 10.26 -7.40 -11.83
CA GLN A 17 11.02 -8.30 -10.97
C GLN A 17 12.35 -7.61 -10.61
N VAL A 18 12.40 -6.99 -9.45
CA VAL A 18 13.56 -6.24 -8.97
C VAL A 18 13.87 -6.61 -7.52
N HIS A 19 15.11 -6.33 -7.10
CA HIS A 19 15.48 -6.52 -5.71
C HIS A 19 14.68 -5.58 -4.78
N PRO A 20 14.25 -6.02 -3.58
CA PRO A 20 13.45 -5.20 -2.66
C PRO A 20 14.07 -3.85 -2.29
N ASP A 21 15.40 -3.75 -2.19
CA ASP A 21 16.09 -2.46 -1.94
C ASP A 21 15.89 -1.48 -3.09
N TYR A 22 16.05 -1.95 -4.33
CA TYR A 22 15.81 -1.12 -5.51
C TYR A 22 14.34 -0.75 -5.64
N PHE A 23 13.43 -1.66 -5.26
CA PHE A 23 12.01 -1.36 -5.24
C PHE A 23 11.68 -0.23 -4.25
N ALA A 24 12.33 -0.19 -3.09
CA ALA A 24 12.19 0.92 -2.15
C ALA A 24 12.60 2.27 -2.77
N GLU A 25 13.70 2.30 -3.55
CA GLU A 25 14.13 3.51 -4.27
C GLU A 25 13.11 3.94 -5.34
N VAL A 26 12.53 2.98 -6.05
CA VAL A 26 11.46 3.25 -7.03
C VAL A 26 10.24 3.86 -6.32
N LEU A 27 9.80 3.25 -5.21
CA LEU A 27 8.67 3.75 -4.43
C LEU A 27 8.92 5.16 -3.88
N TYR A 28 10.14 5.42 -3.38
CA TYR A 28 10.52 6.75 -2.91
C TYR A 28 10.36 7.80 -4.02
N LYS A 29 10.96 7.55 -5.20
CA LYS A 29 10.87 8.46 -6.35
C LYS A 29 9.45 8.62 -6.87
N MET A 30 8.66 7.55 -6.89
CA MET A 30 7.24 7.64 -7.24
C MET A 30 6.49 8.50 -6.23
N GLY A 31 6.74 8.29 -4.94
CA GLY A 31 6.13 9.09 -3.89
C GLY A 31 6.46 10.59 -4.01
N GLU A 32 7.73 10.93 -4.24
CA GLU A 32 8.15 12.33 -4.51
C GLU A 32 7.43 12.90 -5.74
N PHE A 33 7.41 12.15 -6.84
CA PHE A 33 6.76 12.60 -8.08
C PHE A 33 5.25 12.90 -7.89
N PHE A 34 4.58 12.11 -7.05
CA PHE A 34 3.17 12.30 -6.68
C PHE A 34 3.01 13.11 -5.39
N ASN A 35 3.86 14.12 -5.20
CA ASN A 35 3.78 15.10 -4.10
C ASN A 35 3.82 14.44 -2.71
N PHE A 36 4.80 13.58 -2.48
CA PHE A 36 4.96 12.79 -1.26
C PHE A 36 3.71 11.95 -0.91
N ALA A 37 3.20 11.25 -1.91
CA ALA A 37 2.04 10.39 -1.75
C ALA A 37 2.15 9.47 -0.54
N TYR A 38 1.02 9.18 0.12
CA TYR A 38 0.98 8.22 1.21
C TYR A 38 1.27 6.81 0.68
N ILE A 39 2.31 6.17 1.19
CA ILE A 39 2.77 4.86 0.71
C ILE A 39 2.44 3.77 1.72
N ILE A 40 1.82 2.69 1.25
CA ILE A 40 1.65 1.43 1.97
C ILE A 40 2.40 0.33 1.25
N VAL A 41 3.11 -0.50 2.00
CA VAL A 41 3.81 -1.69 1.49
C VAL A 41 3.40 -2.90 2.33
N GLU A 42 3.16 -4.03 1.67
CA GLU A 42 2.93 -5.29 2.37
C GLU A 42 4.19 -5.72 3.12
N ASN A 43 4.08 -5.92 4.44
CA ASN A 43 5.20 -6.28 5.31
C ASN A 43 5.27 -7.81 5.53
N ASN A 44 5.29 -8.57 4.44
CA ASN A 44 5.48 -10.02 4.46
C ASN A 44 6.70 -10.39 3.63
N SER A 45 7.44 -11.43 4.03
CA SER A 45 8.58 -11.96 3.29
C SER A 45 9.54 -10.87 2.76
N HIS A 46 9.59 -10.68 1.44
CA HIS A 46 10.45 -9.69 0.79
C HIS A 46 10.04 -8.23 1.06
N GLY A 47 8.77 -7.99 1.38
CA GLY A 47 8.26 -6.65 1.70
C GLY A 47 8.87 -6.05 2.97
N ILE A 48 9.32 -6.88 3.93
CA ILE A 48 10.01 -6.44 5.15
C ILE A 48 11.24 -5.59 4.80
N LEU A 49 12.04 -6.02 3.82
CA LEU A 49 13.24 -5.30 3.41
C LEU A 49 12.87 -3.97 2.75
N THR A 50 11.88 -3.97 1.86
CA THR A 50 11.36 -2.74 1.25
C THR A 50 10.84 -1.75 2.30
N CYS A 51 10.05 -2.22 3.27
CA CYS A 51 9.54 -1.40 4.38
C CYS A 51 10.68 -0.81 5.22
N THR A 52 11.69 -1.62 5.56
CA THR A 52 12.84 -1.17 6.35
C THR A 52 13.62 -0.11 5.59
N ARG A 53 13.93 -0.37 4.34
CA ARG A 53 14.68 0.55 3.49
C ARG A 53 13.96 1.88 3.31
N LEU A 54 12.68 1.83 2.94
CA LEU A 54 11.88 3.04 2.71
C LEU A 54 11.60 3.82 4.01
N GLY A 55 11.19 3.13 5.08
CA GLY A 55 10.74 3.77 6.31
C GLY A 55 11.86 4.16 7.28
N LYS A 56 12.96 3.35 7.37
CA LYS A 56 14.05 3.63 8.30
C LYS A 56 15.25 4.28 7.63
N ASP A 57 15.76 3.66 6.55
CA ASP A 57 17.02 4.11 5.96
C ASP A 57 16.83 5.38 5.13
N MET A 58 15.74 5.44 4.35
CA MET A 58 15.41 6.58 3.50
C MET A 58 14.50 7.60 4.20
N ALA A 59 13.93 7.24 5.35
CA ALA A 59 13.05 8.08 6.15
C ALA A 59 11.93 8.75 5.32
N TYR A 60 11.24 7.95 4.49
CA TYR A 60 10.15 8.48 3.68
C TYR A 60 9.05 9.07 4.58
N PRO A 61 8.67 10.35 4.40
CA PRO A 61 7.90 11.06 5.42
C PRO A 61 6.45 10.58 5.58
N HIS A 62 5.84 10.04 4.53
CA HIS A 62 4.42 9.69 4.50
C HIS A 62 4.23 8.20 4.24
N PHE A 63 4.66 7.38 5.22
CA PHE A 63 4.69 5.93 5.13
C PHE A 63 3.74 5.28 6.14
N TYR A 64 2.94 4.32 5.67
CA TYR A 64 1.97 3.60 6.50
C TYR A 64 2.64 2.76 7.58
N THR A 65 2.13 2.88 8.79
CA THR A 65 2.57 2.11 9.96
C THR A 65 1.37 1.53 10.72
N GLU A 66 1.54 0.34 11.27
CA GLU A 66 0.56 -0.31 12.15
C GLU A 66 0.98 -0.19 13.61
N LEU A 67 0.06 0.21 14.47
CA LEU A 67 0.26 0.14 15.91
C LEU A 67 0.11 -1.32 16.36
N GLN A 68 1.16 -1.89 16.91
CA GLN A 68 1.12 -3.21 17.54
C GLN A 68 1.22 -3.06 19.07
N VAL A 69 0.29 -3.67 19.79
CA VAL A 69 0.33 -3.76 21.24
C VAL A 69 0.80 -5.17 21.62
N ASP A 70 1.94 -5.26 22.29
CA ASP A 70 2.41 -6.51 22.86
C ASP A 70 1.48 -6.91 24.02
N LYS A 71 0.82 -8.06 23.89
CA LYS A 71 -0.19 -8.52 24.87
C LYS A 71 0.38 -8.87 26.25
N LEU A 72 1.68 -9.11 26.36
CA LEU A 72 2.33 -9.48 27.62
C LEU A 72 2.91 -8.26 28.34
N THR A 73 3.45 -7.31 27.59
CA THR A 73 4.14 -6.13 28.15
C THR A 73 3.32 -4.86 28.05
N GLU A 74 2.16 -4.90 27.36
CA GLU A 74 1.32 -3.74 27.03
C GLU A 74 2.07 -2.60 26.32
N ARG A 75 3.24 -2.91 25.75
CA ARG A 75 4.04 -1.93 25.02
C ARG A 75 3.49 -1.75 23.62
N GLU A 76 3.27 -0.51 23.27
CA GLU A 76 2.96 -0.09 21.91
C GLU A 76 4.23 0.01 21.08
N THR A 77 4.21 -0.60 19.91
CA THR A 77 5.30 -0.52 18.92
C THR A 77 4.70 -0.20 17.54
N MET A 78 5.39 0.68 16.82
CA MET A 78 5.02 0.98 15.42
C MET A 78 5.69 -0.01 14.49
N LYS A 79 4.89 -0.74 13.73
CA LYS A 79 5.37 -1.66 12.70
C LYS A 79 5.24 -1.00 11.33
N LEU A 80 6.30 -1.00 10.56
CA LEU A 80 6.32 -0.46 9.20
C LEU A 80 5.55 -1.36 8.24
N GLY A 81 4.68 -0.76 7.42
CA GLY A 81 3.91 -1.45 6.40
C GLY A 81 2.71 -2.24 6.93
N PHE A 82 1.98 -2.87 6.04
CA PHE A 82 0.74 -3.62 6.31
C PHE A 82 0.99 -5.12 6.40
N THR A 83 0.44 -5.77 7.42
CA THR A 83 0.57 -7.23 7.59
C THR A 83 -0.62 -7.95 6.99
N THR A 84 -0.41 -8.60 5.85
CA THR A 84 -1.43 -9.48 5.24
C THR A 84 -1.51 -10.80 6.00
N THR A 85 -2.71 -11.11 6.47
CA THR A 85 -3.05 -12.34 7.20
C THR A 85 -4.31 -12.96 6.62
N SER A 86 -4.70 -14.15 7.11
CA SER A 86 -5.98 -14.77 6.77
C SER A 86 -7.21 -13.94 7.17
N LYS A 87 -7.04 -12.95 8.05
CA LYS A 87 -8.11 -12.03 8.48
C LYS A 87 -8.08 -10.72 7.69
N THR A 88 -6.90 -10.15 7.46
CA THR A 88 -6.77 -8.83 6.81
C THR A 88 -6.86 -8.90 5.29
N LYS A 89 -6.41 -10.01 4.67
CA LYS A 89 -6.53 -10.19 3.21
C LYS A 89 -7.99 -10.13 2.72
N PRO A 90 -8.95 -10.92 3.29
CA PRO A 90 -10.35 -10.81 2.90
C PRO A 90 -10.92 -9.40 3.09
N LEU A 91 -10.57 -8.70 4.17
CA LEU A 91 -11.04 -7.35 4.44
C LEU A 91 -10.69 -6.39 3.30
N ILE A 92 -9.40 -6.25 2.96
CA ILE A 92 -8.96 -5.31 1.93
C ILE A 92 -9.46 -5.69 0.52
N ILE A 93 -9.63 -6.98 0.25
CA ILE A 93 -10.21 -7.47 -1.01
C ILE A 93 -11.70 -7.15 -1.10
N ASP A 94 -12.46 -7.32 -0.02
CA ASP A 94 -13.89 -7.00 -0.01
C ASP A 94 -14.12 -5.48 -0.11
N GLU A 95 -13.27 -4.66 0.49
CA GLU A 95 -13.26 -3.19 0.31
C GLU A 95 -13.01 -2.81 -1.16
N LEU A 96 -12.02 -3.43 -1.82
CA LEU A 96 -11.76 -3.20 -3.23
C LEU A 96 -12.94 -3.64 -4.10
N ARG A 97 -13.54 -4.82 -3.82
CA ARG A 97 -14.74 -5.30 -4.54
C ARG A 97 -15.92 -4.34 -4.39
N ALA A 98 -16.11 -3.79 -3.19
CA ALA A 98 -17.13 -2.78 -2.96
C ALA A 98 -16.87 -1.51 -3.79
N SER A 99 -15.64 -0.99 -3.76
CA SER A 99 -15.23 0.19 -4.55
C SER A 99 -15.48 0.01 -6.04
N VAL A 100 -15.16 -1.18 -6.59
CA VAL A 100 -15.40 -1.50 -8.02
C VAL A 100 -16.89 -1.62 -8.33
N ARG A 101 -17.65 -2.35 -7.50
CA ARG A 101 -19.09 -2.54 -7.69
C ARG A 101 -19.87 -1.23 -7.67
N GLU A 102 -19.47 -0.31 -6.81
CA GLU A 102 -20.12 0.98 -6.61
C GLU A 102 -19.65 2.07 -7.56
N GLY A 103 -18.62 1.76 -8.39
CA GLY A 103 -18.04 2.71 -9.32
C GLY A 103 -17.22 3.81 -8.64
N ASN A 104 -16.75 3.56 -7.42
CA ASN A 104 -15.97 4.51 -6.62
C ASN A 104 -14.47 4.52 -6.98
N ILE A 105 -14.03 3.63 -7.87
CA ILE A 105 -12.65 3.52 -8.33
C ILE A 105 -12.62 3.45 -9.86
N GLU A 106 -11.68 4.19 -10.47
CA GLU A 106 -11.46 4.17 -11.92
C GLU A 106 -10.15 3.43 -12.23
N LEU A 107 -10.24 2.36 -13.02
CA LEU A 107 -9.11 1.50 -13.38
C LEU A 107 -8.68 1.74 -14.82
N ASN A 108 -7.40 2.03 -15.02
CA ASN A 108 -6.82 2.37 -16.32
C ASN A 108 -5.79 1.34 -16.82
N ASP A 109 -5.26 0.47 -15.92
CA ASP A 109 -4.26 -0.54 -16.28
C ASP A 109 -4.88 -1.88 -16.67
N LYS A 110 -4.61 -2.30 -17.92
CA LYS A 110 -5.11 -3.55 -18.48
C LYS A 110 -4.58 -4.81 -17.76
N VAL A 111 -3.37 -4.75 -17.19
CA VAL A 111 -2.78 -5.89 -16.47
C VAL A 111 -3.52 -6.10 -15.16
N THR A 112 -3.74 -5.04 -14.40
CA THR A 112 -4.54 -5.07 -13.17
C THR A 112 -5.94 -5.62 -13.43
N ILE A 113 -6.63 -5.13 -14.48
CA ILE A 113 -7.98 -5.62 -14.83
C ILE A 113 -7.94 -7.12 -15.16
N ARG A 114 -6.93 -7.60 -15.89
CA ARG A 114 -6.80 -9.02 -16.22
C ARG A 114 -6.57 -9.89 -14.98
N GLU A 115 -5.71 -9.46 -14.05
CA GLU A 115 -5.52 -10.15 -12.78
C GLU A 115 -6.82 -10.19 -11.96
N MET A 116 -7.59 -9.11 -11.93
CA MET A 116 -8.90 -9.08 -11.26
C MET A 116 -9.91 -10.08 -11.86
N LEU A 117 -9.88 -10.31 -13.18
CA LEU A 117 -10.77 -11.27 -13.85
C LEU A 117 -10.43 -12.73 -13.53
N THR A 118 -9.19 -13.01 -13.13
CA THR A 118 -8.71 -14.35 -12.75
C THR A 118 -8.60 -14.53 -11.22
N TYR A 119 -9.07 -13.56 -10.44
CA TYR A 119 -9.06 -13.62 -8.98
C TYR A 119 -10.31 -14.30 -8.46
N ILE A 120 -10.14 -15.42 -7.77
CA ILE A 120 -11.22 -16.32 -7.37
C ILE A 120 -11.34 -16.49 -5.86
N VAL A 121 -12.51 -16.92 -5.43
CA VAL A 121 -12.72 -17.47 -4.09
C VAL A 121 -12.64 -18.97 -4.18
N THR A 122 -11.71 -19.58 -3.46
CA THR A 122 -11.54 -21.04 -3.43
C THR A 122 -12.65 -21.74 -2.65
N GLN A 123 -12.77 -23.06 -2.82
CA GLN A 123 -13.74 -23.87 -2.06
C GLN A 123 -13.53 -23.79 -0.54
N SER A 124 -12.29 -23.55 -0.11
CA SER A 124 -11.94 -23.36 1.31
C SER A 124 -12.21 -21.93 1.84
N GLY A 125 -12.73 -21.04 0.99
CA GLY A 125 -12.97 -19.63 1.34
C GLY A 125 -11.73 -18.73 1.21
N GLY A 126 -10.61 -19.26 0.72
CA GLY A 126 -9.42 -18.44 0.39
C GLY A 126 -9.69 -17.52 -0.82
N MET A 127 -8.93 -16.45 -0.93
CA MET A 127 -8.99 -15.52 -2.04
C MET A 127 -7.62 -15.45 -2.71
N GLU A 128 -7.53 -15.84 -3.98
CA GLU A 128 -6.26 -15.96 -4.71
C GLU A 128 -6.47 -15.90 -6.23
N ALA A 129 -5.40 -15.75 -7.00
CA ALA A 129 -5.44 -15.91 -8.44
C ALA A 129 -5.68 -17.38 -8.82
N GLU A 130 -6.36 -17.64 -9.95
CA GLU A 130 -6.44 -18.96 -10.56
C GLU A 130 -5.04 -19.54 -10.79
N SER A 131 -4.94 -20.89 -10.80
CA SER A 131 -3.67 -21.59 -11.02
C SER A 131 -2.99 -21.11 -12.31
N GLY A 132 -1.73 -20.66 -12.19
CA GLY A 132 -0.94 -20.12 -13.30
C GLY A 132 -1.17 -18.62 -13.58
N CYS A 133 -2.03 -17.95 -12.81
CA CYS A 133 -2.24 -16.50 -12.85
C CYS A 133 -1.53 -15.80 -11.68
N PHE A 134 -1.49 -14.47 -11.70
CA PHE A 134 -0.88 -13.63 -10.69
C PHE A 134 -1.93 -12.75 -10.03
N ASP A 135 -1.67 -12.30 -8.78
CA ASP A 135 -2.51 -11.38 -8.02
C ASP A 135 -1.77 -10.15 -7.48
N ASP A 136 -0.55 -9.92 -7.92
CA ASP A 136 0.31 -8.83 -7.42
C ASP A 136 -0.31 -7.45 -7.62
N CYS A 137 -0.94 -7.23 -8.79
CA CYS A 137 -1.60 -5.96 -9.09
C CYS A 137 -2.90 -5.81 -8.30
N VAL A 138 -3.64 -6.90 -8.10
CA VAL A 138 -4.86 -6.89 -7.29
C VAL A 138 -4.54 -6.57 -5.83
N MET A 139 -3.53 -7.24 -5.27
CA MET A 139 -3.11 -7.01 -3.89
C MET A 139 -2.59 -5.59 -3.66
N SER A 140 -1.72 -5.09 -4.56
CA SER A 140 -1.22 -3.72 -4.44
C SER A 140 -2.32 -2.66 -4.62
N LEU A 141 -3.32 -2.92 -5.46
CA LEU A 141 -4.49 -2.05 -5.62
C LEU A 141 -5.39 -2.08 -4.37
N ALA A 142 -5.61 -3.28 -3.80
CA ALA A 142 -6.39 -3.43 -2.57
C ALA A 142 -5.76 -2.66 -1.40
N LEU A 143 -4.44 -2.72 -1.26
CA LEU A 143 -3.71 -1.94 -0.26
C LEU A 143 -3.86 -0.43 -0.48
N ALA A 144 -3.68 0.05 -1.72
CA ALA A 144 -3.85 1.47 -2.04
C ALA A 144 -5.29 1.96 -1.78
N ASN A 145 -6.30 1.14 -2.11
CA ASN A 145 -7.70 1.46 -1.83
C ASN A 145 -8.01 1.49 -0.32
N HIS A 146 -7.39 0.59 0.44
CA HIS A 146 -7.59 0.47 1.90
C HIS A 146 -7.17 1.73 2.66
N ILE A 147 -6.01 2.32 2.32
CA ILE A 147 -5.51 3.51 3.01
C ILE A 147 -5.99 4.83 2.40
N HIS A 148 -6.76 4.78 1.32
CA HIS A 148 -7.06 5.98 0.52
C HIS A 148 -7.73 7.09 1.33
N GLU A 149 -8.65 6.77 2.23
CA GLU A 149 -9.36 7.78 3.03
C GLU A 149 -8.43 8.46 4.03
N GLY A 150 -7.51 7.72 4.66
CA GLY A 150 -6.51 8.28 5.58
C GLY A 150 -5.37 9.04 4.90
N ALA A 151 -5.22 8.90 3.56
CA ALA A 151 -4.14 9.55 2.81
C ALA A 151 -4.25 11.09 2.75
N TRP A 152 -5.40 11.64 3.11
CA TRP A 152 -5.70 13.08 3.00
C TRP A 152 -5.76 13.79 4.35
N GLU A 153 -5.42 13.12 5.44
CA GLU A 153 -5.22 13.81 6.70
C GLU A 153 -4.08 14.83 6.53
N PRO A 154 -4.29 16.11 6.87
CA PRO A 154 -3.24 17.11 6.77
C PRO A 154 -2.04 16.63 7.60
N ILE A 155 -0.86 16.57 7.01
CA ILE A 155 0.37 16.55 7.82
C ILE A 155 0.28 17.82 8.64
N GLU A 156 0.14 17.73 9.98
CA GLU A 156 0.26 18.88 10.84
C GLU A 156 1.60 19.53 10.48
N ALA A 157 1.54 20.69 9.83
CA ALA A 157 2.72 21.47 9.56
C ALA A 157 3.36 21.73 10.93
N VAL A 158 4.53 21.16 11.15
CA VAL A 158 5.34 21.51 12.30
C VAL A 158 5.71 22.98 12.06
N ASP A 159 4.87 23.86 12.57
CA ASP A 159 5.16 25.29 12.69
C ASP A 159 6.36 25.44 13.61
N ASP A 160 7.58 25.35 13.06
CA ASP A 160 8.77 25.89 13.71
C ASP A 160 10.01 25.71 12.84
N TYR A 161 10.12 26.49 11.77
CA TYR A 161 11.41 26.91 11.26
C TYR A 161 11.36 28.41 10.88
N TYR A 162 11.13 29.28 11.86
CA TYR A 162 11.65 30.63 11.76
C TYR A 162 13.15 30.58 12.10
N ILE A 163 13.98 30.51 11.09
CA ILE A 163 15.38 30.85 11.25
C ILE A 163 15.40 32.39 11.31
N GLU A 164 15.50 32.95 12.52
CA GLU A 164 15.95 34.31 12.69
C GLU A 164 17.41 34.40 12.20
N MET A 165 17.59 34.95 11.01
CA MET A 165 18.91 35.41 10.58
C MET A 165 19.16 36.77 11.24
N VAL A 166 20.02 36.75 12.26
CA VAL A 166 20.65 37.93 12.84
C VAL A 166 21.93 38.24 12.04
#